data_a83277d9272bee726a5a34bb2be6421d
#
_entry.id   a83277d9272bee726a5a34bb2be6421d
#
_cell.length_a   1.000
_cell.length_b   1.000
_cell.length_c   1.000
_cell.angle_alpha   90.00
_cell.angle_beta   90.00
_cell.angle_gamma   90.00
#
_symmetry.space_group_name_H-M   'P 1'
#
loop_
_entity.id
_entity.type
_entity.pdbx_description
1 polymer ?
#
loop_
_entity_poly.entity_id
_entity_poly.type
_entity_poly.pdbx_seq_one_letter_code
_entity_poly.pdbx_strand_id
1 'polypeptide(L)'
;PTGLALLGKALGLPQDKKKDTSGKALIKYFCTPCKPTKRNGGRTRNLPRHDMDKWNAFIEYNRQDVITEMECYHRLASFPVPDDTWKDWYLDIQINSRGVRIDHELVEGALYIDEENREMLMNEAYQITGLSNPNSRNQLLDWLNNNTNVSLEKLTKDTVADALTDADDVAAKVLMIRKKLAKSSVSKYTMMDGAMGADLRLRGTLQFYGANR
;
A
#
# COMPACT_ATOMS: atom_id res chain seq x y z
N PRO A 1 0.83 -22.43 4.11
CA PRO A 1 1.73 -21.58 3.33
C PRO A 1 0.93 -20.56 2.54
N THR A 2 1.28 -19.28 2.69
CA THR A 2 0.57 -18.17 2.06
C THR A 2 1.25 -17.79 0.72
N GLY A 3 1.10 -18.60 -0.30
CA GLY A 3 1.57 -18.30 -1.64
C GLY A 3 2.20 -19.49 -2.38
N LEU A 4 2.13 -19.46 -3.69
CA LEU A 4 2.51 -20.55 -4.59
C LEU A 4 3.96 -21.00 -4.41
N ALA A 5 4.89 -20.06 -4.19
CA ALA A 5 6.31 -20.39 -3.98
C ALA A 5 6.53 -21.21 -2.69
N LEU A 6 5.86 -20.83 -1.59
CA LEU A 6 5.96 -21.53 -0.31
C LEU A 6 5.23 -22.87 -0.37
N LEU A 7 4.11 -22.94 -1.07
CA LEU A 7 3.37 -24.17 -1.29
C LEU A 7 4.22 -25.18 -2.09
N GLY A 8 4.81 -24.74 -3.20
CA GLY A 8 5.70 -25.59 -4.00
C GLY A 8 6.91 -26.09 -3.23
N LYS A 9 7.49 -25.25 -2.35
CA LYS A 9 8.57 -25.67 -1.46
C LYS A 9 8.11 -26.71 -0.43
N ALA A 10 6.96 -26.50 0.19
CA ALA A 10 6.38 -27.42 1.19
C ALA A 10 6.05 -28.78 0.58
N LEU A 11 5.57 -28.79 -0.68
CA LEU A 11 5.28 -30.00 -1.42
C LEU A 11 6.52 -30.66 -2.04
N GLY A 12 7.72 -30.10 -1.88
CA GLY A 12 8.96 -30.67 -2.41
C GLY A 12 9.02 -30.67 -3.94
N LEU A 13 8.49 -29.66 -4.63
CA LEU A 13 8.57 -29.58 -6.10
C LEU A 13 10.02 -29.54 -6.57
N PRO A 14 10.36 -30.20 -7.70
CA PRO A 14 11.66 -30.09 -8.33
C PRO A 14 11.90 -28.65 -8.83
N GLN A 15 13.17 -28.29 -9.07
CA GLN A 15 13.56 -26.89 -9.34
C GLN A 15 12.90 -26.32 -10.60
N ASP A 16 12.76 -27.12 -11.65
CA ASP A 16 12.12 -26.76 -12.93
C ASP A 16 10.59 -26.55 -12.81
N LYS A 17 9.99 -26.99 -11.71
CA LYS A 17 8.55 -26.83 -11.39
C LYS A 17 8.29 -25.78 -10.32
N LYS A 18 9.33 -25.12 -9.80
CA LYS A 18 9.17 -24.07 -8.79
C LYS A 18 8.81 -22.73 -9.43
N LYS A 19 8.06 -21.95 -8.68
CA LYS A 19 7.73 -20.57 -9.04
C LYS A 19 9.00 -19.75 -9.25
N ASP A 20 9.06 -19.02 -10.36
CA ASP A 20 10.04 -17.96 -10.57
C ASP A 20 9.71 -16.74 -9.70
N THR A 21 10.69 -16.21 -9.02
CA THR A 21 10.55 -15.02 -8.16
C THR A 21 10.89 -13.70 -8.86
N SER A 22 11.42 -13.76 -10.10
CA SER A 22 11.85 -12.59 -10.87
C SER A 22 10.69 -11.74 -11.40
N GLY A 23 9.49 -12.31 -11.51
CA GLY A 23 8.33 -11.66 -12.13
C GLY A 23 7.75 -10.44 -11.43
N LYS A 24 8.13 -10.16 -10.17
CA LYS A 24 7.59 -9.02 -9.41
C LYS A 24 7.85 -7.68 -10.11
N ALA A 25 9.01 -7.51 -10.73
CA ALA A 25 9.36 -6.31 -11.49
C ALA A 25 8.54 -6.19 -12.78
N LEU A 26 8.26 -7.32 -13.44
CA LEU A 26 7.46 -7.39 -14.66
C LEU A 26 5.98 -7.09 -14.39
N ILE A 27 5.43 -7.63 -13.30
CA ILE A 27 4.07 -7.30 -12.83
C ILE A 27 3.98 -5.79 -12.58
N LYS A 28 4.94 -5.22 -11.84
CA LYS A 28 4.95 -3.77 -11.59
C LYS A 28 5.04 -2.97 -12.89
N TYR A 29 5.84 -3.41 -13.86
CA TYR A 29 6.03 -2.71 -15.12
C TYR A 29 4.76 -2.69 -15.98
N PHE A 30 4.06 -3.82 -16.14
CA PHE A 30 2.91 -3.93 -17.03
C PHE A 30 1.55 -3.72 -16.33
N CYS A 31 1.43 -4.07 -15.05
CA CYS A 31 0.16 -4.10 -14.35
C CYS A 31 -0.10 -2.87 -13.46
N THR A 32 0.91 -1.99 -13.27
CA THR A 32 0.73 -0.74 -12.51
C THR A 32 0.80 0.47 -13.43
N PRO A 33 -0.01 1.52 -13.17
CA PRO A 33 0.14 2.79 -13.87
C PRO A 33 1.55 3.38 -13.70
N CYS A 34 2.08 4.00 -14.73
CA CYS A 34 3.35 4.72 -14.67
C CYS A 34 3.14 6.24 -14.75
N LYS A 35 4.03 7.01 -14.13
CA LYS A 35 3.97 8.46 -14.22
C LYS A 35 4.31 8.91 -15.64
N PRO A 36 3.52 9.84 -16.24
CA PRO A 36 3.86 10.42 -17.53
C PRO A 36 5.14 11.25 -17.42
N THR A 37 6.07 11.04 -18.34
CA THR A 37 7.34 11.75 -18.43
C THR A 37 7.67 12.03 -19.90
N LYS A 38 8.54 13.00 -20.18
CA LYS A 38 9.04 13.22 -21.55
C LYS A 38 9.71 11.97 -22.11
N ARG A 39 10.45 11.23 -21.28
CA ARG A 39 11.18 10.00 -21.67
C ARG A 39 10.26 8.86 -22.09
N ASN A 40 9.07 8.75 -21.48
CA ASN A 40 8.12 7.69 -21.82
C ASN A 40 7.01 8.15 -22.79
N GLY A 41 7.15 9.33 -23.39
CA GLY A 41 6.17 9.88 -24.32
C GLY A 41 4.84 10.27 -23.66
N GLY A 42 4.84 10.61 -22.39
CA GLY A 42 3.66 11.05 -21.65
C GLY A 42 2.68 9.91 -21.30
N ARG A 43 3.08 8.62 -21.47
CA ARG A 43 2.17 7.50 -21.21
C ARG A 43 1.99 7.25 -19.71
N THR A 44 0.79 6.80 -19.37
CA THR A 44 0.39 6.41 -18.00
C THR A 44 0.39 4.90 -17.78
N ARG A 45 0.62 4.11 -18.85
CA ARG A 45 0.63 2.64 -18.81
C ARG A 45 1.66 2.07 -19.78
N ASN A 46 2.36 1.01 -19.39
CA ASN A 46 3.21 0.24 -20.26
C ASN A 46 2.41 -0.88 -20.96
N LEU A 47 2.56 -0.98 -22.27
CA LEU A 47 1.94 -2.02 -23.10
C LEU A 47 3.04 -2.91 -23.70
N PRO A 48 2.73 -4.11 -24.21
CA PRO A 48 3.72 -5.03 -24.80
C PRO A 48 4.64 -4.37 -25.82
N ARG A 49 4.09 -3.55 -26.73
CA ARG A 49 4.83 -2.83 -27.78
C ARG A 49 5.90 -1.85 -27.27
N HIS A 50 5.87 -1.50 -25.98
CA HIS A 50 6.85 -0.55 -25.42
C HIS A 50 8.14 -1.25 -24.95
N ASP A 51 8.11 -2.59 -24.78
CA ASP A 51 9.28 -3.37 -24.38
C ASP A 51 8.95 -4.86 -24.61
N MET A 52 9.21 -5.34 -25.83
CA MET A 52 8.89 -6.71 -26.23
C MET A 52 9.71 -7.75 -25.47
N ASP A 53 10.95 -7.43 -25.10
CA ASP A 53 11.79 -8.38 -24.36
C ASP A 53 11.23 -8.62 -22.96
N LYS A 54 10.84 -7.56 -22.25
CA LYS A 54 10.16 -7.71 -20.98
C LYS A 54 8.80 -8.38 -21.13
N TRP A 55 8.09 -8.15 -22.23
CA TRP A 55 6.81 -8.81 -22.46
C TRP A 55 6.98 -10.32 -22.65
N ASN A 56 7.95 -10.74 -23.44
CA ASN A 56 8.29 -12.16 -23.61
C ASN A 56 8.70 -12.80 -22.29
N ALA A 57 9.55 -12.12 -21.52
CA ALA A 57 9.91 -12.58 -20.17
C ALA A 57 8.68 -12.70 -19.24
N PHE A 58 7.71 -11.79 -19.38
CA PHE A 58 6.47 -11.83 -18.61
C PHE A 58 5.56 -12.99 -19.00
N ILE A 59 5.53 -13.36 -20.29
CA ILE A 59 4.82 -14.55 -20.77
C ILE A 59 5.45 -15.81 -20.16
N GLU A 60 6.78 -15.94 -20.19
CA GLU A 60 7.46 -17.12 -19.62
C GLU A 60 7.29 -17.19 -18.10
N TYR A 61 7.35 -16.05 -17.41
CA TYR A 61 7.04 -15.98 -15.99
C TYR A 61 5.61 -16.50 -15.69
N ASN A 62 4.61 -16.05 -16.45
CA ASN A 62 3.23 -16.51 -16.28
C ASN A 62 3.07 -18.00 -16.59
N ARG A 63 3.77 -18.50 -17.63
CA ARG A 63 3.80 -19.93 -17.98
C ARG A 63 4.34 -20.76 -16.82
N GLN A 64 5.44 -20.31 -16.19
CA GLN A 64 6.03 -21.00 -15.05
C GLN A 64 5.11 -20.99 -13.82
N ASP A 65 4.39 -19.90 -13.57
CA ASP A 65 3.39 -19.84 -12.49
C ASP A 65 2.28 -20.89 -12.69
N VAL A 66 1.75 -21.02 -13.92
CA VAL A 66 0.74 -22.03 -14.26
C VAL A 66 1.28 -23.46 -14.10
N ILE A 67 2.52 -23.75 -14.57
CA ILE A 67 3.15 -25.05 -14.40
C ILE A 67 3.28 -25.41 -12.92
N THR A 68 3.72 -24.46 -12.10
CA THR A 68 3.85 -24.65 -10.65
C THR A 68 2.51 -24.93 -9.99
N GLU A 69 1.46 -24.17 -10.37
CA GLU A 69 0.10 -24.35 -9.86
C GLU A 69 -0.46 -25.73 -10.22
N MET A 70 -0.34 -26.14 -11.48
CA MET A 70 -0.77 -27.46 -11.94
C MET A 70 -0.07 -28.60 -11.18
N GLU A 71 1.24 -28.50 -10.97
CA GLU A 71 1.98 -29.51 -10.22
C GLU A 71 1.56 -29.56 -8.74
N CYS A 72 1.31 -28.39 -8.11
CA CYS A 72 0.74 -28.34 -6.77
C CYS A 72 -0.64 -29.01 -6.73
N TYR A 73 -1.49 -28.69 -7.69
CA TYR A 73 -2.82 -29.29 -7.81
C TYR A 73 -2.76 -30.82 -7.91
N HIS A 74 -1.92 -31.36 -8.79
CA HIS A 74 -1.77 -32.81 -8.95
C HIS A 74 -1.32 -33.50 -7.65
N ARG A 75 -0.40 -32.89 -6.91
CA ARG A 75 0.08 -33.45 -5.63
C ARG A 75 -0.97 -33.38 -4.53
N LEU A 76 -1.88 -32.41 -4.60
CA LEU A 76 -2.94 -32.25 -3.64
C LEU A 76 -4.27 -32.94 -4.05
N ALA A 77 -4.34 -33.54 -5.23
CA ALA A 77 -5.57 -34.13 -5.76
C ALA A 77 -6.20 -35.20 -4.86
N SER A 78 -5.38 -35.91 -4.06
CA SER A 78 -5.86 -36.88 -3.06
C SER A 78 -6.48 -36.24 -1.80
N PHE A 79 -6.41 -34.91 -1.67
CA PHE A 79 -6.92 -34.16 -0.53
C PHE A 79 -7.93 -33.13 -1.03
N PRO A 80 -9.14 -33.55 -1.43
CA PRO A 80 -10.14 -32.64 -1.97
C PRO A 80 -10.58 -31.60 -0.94
N VAL A 81 -10.81 -30.40 -1.39
CA VAL A 81 -11.38 -29.33 -0.53
C VAL A 81 -12.83 -29.72 -0.18
N PRO A 82 -13.23 -29.66 1.10
CA PRO A 82 -14.62 -29.94 1.50
C PRO A 82 -15.64 -29.04 0.79
N ASP A 83 -16.82 -29.58 0.50
CA ASP A 83 -17.89 -28.84 -0.19
C ASP A 83 -18.33 -27.56 0.53
N ASP A 84 -18.33 -27.57 1.85
CA ASP A 84 -18.68 -26.36 2.63
C ASP A 84 -17.63 -25.26 2.47
N THR A 85 -16.35 -25.63 2.37
CA THR A 85 -15.28 -24.66 2.07
C THR A 85 -15.46 -24.04 0.66
N TRP A 86 -15.91 -24.83 -0.33
CA TRP A 86 -16.24 -24.31 -1.67
C TRP A 86 -17.44 -23.36 -1.63
N LYS A 87 -18.48 -23.68 -0.85
CA LYS A 87 -19.65 -22.78 -0.67
C LYS A 87 -19.23 -21.44 -0.08
N ASP A 88 -18.41 -21.46 0.97
CA ASP A 88 -17.89 -20.26 1.62
C ASP A 88 -17.02 -19.43 0.64
N TRP A 89 -16.18 -20.08 -0.15
CA TRP A 89 -15.35 -19.43 -1.14
C TRP A 89 -16.18 -18.78 -2.26
N TYR A 90 -17.21 -19.47 -2.76
CA TYR A 90 -18.14 -18.89 -3.73
C TYR A 90 -18.91 -17.71 -3.16
N LEU A 91 -19.31 -17.77 -1.89
CA LEU A 91 -19.96 -16.66 -1.20
C LEU A 91 -19.01 -15.46 -1.09
N ASP A 92 -17.75 -15.68 -0.71
CA ASP A 92 -16.73 -14.65 -0.68
C ASP A 92 -16.52 -13.96 -2.04
N ILE A 93 -16.45 -14.75 -3.13
CA ILE A 93 -16.37 -14.22 -4.49
C ILE A 93 -17.61 -13.35 -4.81
N GLN A 94 -18.80 -13.80 -4.46
CA GLN A 94 -20.04 -13.03 -4.70
C GLN A 94 -20.03 -11.72 -3.92
N ILE A 95 -19.63 -11.72 -2.64
CA ILE A 95 -19.54 -10.52 -1.81
C ILE A 95 -18.51 -9.55 -2.41
N ASN A 96 -17.30 -10.04 -2.75
CA ASN A 96 -16.24 -9.23 -3.34
C ASN A 96 -16.63 -8.66 -4.72
N SER A 97 -17.34 -9.43 -5.54
CA SER A 97 -17.83 -8.98 -6.86
C SER A 97 -18.92 -7.93 -6.75
N ARG A 98 -19.84 -8.09 -5.82
CA ARG A 98 -20.87 -7.09 -5.50
C ARG A 98 -20.24 -5.82 -4.95
N GLY A 99 -19.26 -5.96 -4.10
CA GLY A 99 -18.57 -4.90 -3.40
C GLY A 99 -19.40 -4.27 -2.27
N VAL A 100 -18.71 -3.48 -1.45
CA VAL A 100 -19.29 -2.74 -0.32
C VAL A 100 -19.61 -1.32 -0.79
N ARG A 101 -20.84 -0.88 -0.57
CA ARG A 101 -21.23 0.50 -0.89
C ARG A 101 -20.57 1.47 0.07
N ILE A 102 -20.00 2.53 -0.49
CA ILE A 102 -19.34 3.61 0.24
C ILE A 102 -20.25 4.82 0.25
N ASP A 103 -20.30 5.48 1.38
CA ASP A 103 -20.88 6.80 1.50
C ASP A 103 -19.87 7.81 0.93
N HIS A 104 -20.12 8.26 -0.30
CA HIS A 104 -19.21 9.15 -1.01
C HIS A 104 -19.16 10.55 -0.38
N GLU A 105 -20.28 11.05 0.11
CA GLU A 105 -20.35 12.36 0.78
C GLU A 105 -19.50 12.38 2.06
N LEU A 106 -19.54 11.27 2.82
CA LEU A 106 -18.66 11.11 3.99
C LEU A 106 -17.18 11.07 3.60
N VAL A 107 -16.84 10.39 2.50
CA VAL A 107 -15.45 10.32 2.00
C VAL A 107 -14.96 11.70 1.56
N GLU A 108 -15.72 12.41 0.74
CA GLU A 108 -15.39 13.77 0.30
C GLU A 108 -15.27 14.75 1.49
N GLY A 109 -16.21 14.70 2.43
CA GLY A 109 -16.16 15.53 3.64
C GLY A 109 -14.92 15.25 4.50
N ALA A 110 -14.54 13.96 4.63
CA ALA A 110 -13.33 13.59 5.39
C ALA A 110 -12.04 14.07 4.70
N LEU A 111 -11.96 13.97 3.38
CA LEU A 111 -10.82 14.48 2.60
C LEU A 111 -10.73 16.02 2.65
N TYR A 112 -11.86 16.70 2.53
CA TYR A 112 -11.90 18.15 2.64
C TYR A 112 -11.43 18.66 4.00
N ILE A 113 -11.94 18.07 5.10
CA ILE A 113 -11.52 18.44 6.46
C ILE A 113 -10.02 18.14 6.69
N ASP A 114 -9.50 17.02 6.14
CA ASP A 114 -8.08 16.71 6.26
C ASP A 114 -7.20 17.73 5.54
N GLU A 115 -7.58 18.16 4.32
CA GLU A 115 -6.83 19.15 3.56
C GLU A 115 -6.81 20.49 4.26
N GLU A 116 -7.96 21.00 4.69
CA GLU A 116 -8.07 22.27 5.45
C GLU A 116 -7.23 22.23 6.73
N ASN A 117 -7.34 21.14 7.50
CA ASN A 117 -6.56 20.98 8.73
C ASN A 117 -5.05 20.86 8.44
N ARG A 118 -4.68 20.20 7.35
CA ARG A 118 -3.30 20.07 6.91
C ARG A 118 -2.69 21.41 6.51
N GLU A 119 -3.42 22.22 5.73
CA GLU A 119 -2.99 23.57 5.35
C GLU A 119 -2.82 24.45 6.59
N MET A 120 -3.78 24.45 7.51
CA MET A 120 -3.70 25.20 8.75
C MET A 120 -2.47 24.81 9.59
N LEU A 121 -2.24 23.51 9.77
CA LEU A 121 -1.09 22.99 10.53
C LEU A 121 0.25 23.27 9.83
N MET A 122 0.31 23.21 8.52
CA MET A 122 1.49 23.57 7.74
C MET A 122 1.83 25.04 7.86
N ASN A 123 0.82 25.91 7.79
CA ASN A 123 0.99 27.36 7.98
C ASN A 123 1.45 27.69 9.42
N GLU A 124 0.87 27.05 10.42
CA GLU A 124 1.29 27.23 11.82
C GLU A 124 2.75 26.79 12.02
N ALA A 125 3.12 25.62 11.47
CA ALA A 125 4.51 25.14 11.51
C ALA A 125 5.48 26.08 10.78
N TYR A 126 5.09 26.63 9.62
CA TYR A 126 5.89 27.61 8.88
C TYR A 126 6.11 28.88 9.71
N GLN A 127 5.08 29.43 10.36
CA GLN A 127 5.19 30.64 11.20
C GLN A 127 6.16 30.43 12.38
N ILE A 128 6.22 29.22 12.93
CA ILE A 128 7.13 28.91 14.06
C ILE A 128 8.55 28.65 13.57
N THR A 129 8.71 27.87 12.51
CA THR A 129 10.00 27.33 12.10
C THR A 129 10.70 28.10 10.97
N GLY A 130 9.94 28.85 10.16
CA GLY A 130 10.45 29.49 8.93
C GLY A 130 10.85 28.49 7.82
N LEU A 131 10.60 27.18 8.00
CA LEU A 131 10.99 26.15 7.04
C LEU A 131 10.11 26.17 5.80
N SER A 132 10.70 26.12 4.62
CA SER A 132 9.96 26.05 3.35
C SER A 132 9.12 24.77 3.22
N ASN A 133 9.50 23.70 3.89
CA ASN A 133 8.73 22.47 4.00
C ASN A 133 8.77 21.92 5.44
N PRO A 134 7.91 22.38 6.34
CA PRO A 134 7.86 21.92 7.72
C PRO A 134 7.50 20.43 7.87
N ASN A 135 6.97 19.78 6.82
CA ASN A 135 6.69 18.34 6.83
C ASN A 135 7.90 17.48 6.40
N SER A 136 8.99 18.08 5.93
CA SER A 136 10.24 17.37 5.63
C SER A 136 10.86 16.88 6.94
N ARG A 137 11.05 15.54 7.04
CA ARG A 137 11.63 14.93 8.25
C ARG A 137 13.03 15.47 8.55
N ASN A 138 13.86 15.63 7.53
CA ASN A 138 15.25 16.08 7.73
C ASN A 138 15.28 17.55 8.12
N GLN A 139 14.59 18.43 7.38
CA GLN A 139 14.55 19.87 7.72
C GLN A 139 14.01 20.12 9.13
N LEU A 140 12.92 19.40 9.49
CA LEU A 140 12.32 19.56 10.81
C LEU A 140 13.21 19.01 11.92
N LEU A 141 13.90 17.90 11.69
CA LEU A 141 14.84 17.31 12.63
C LEU A 141 16.01 18.24 12.91
N ASP A 142 16.64 18.77 11.84
CA ASP A 142 17.74 19.72 11.93
C ASP A 142 17.30 21.00 12.64
N TRP A 143 16.11 21.50 12.33
CA TRP A 143 15.57 22.68 12.97
C TRP A 143 15.35 22.49 14.47
N LEU A 144 14.70 21.39 14.89
CA LEU A 144 14.45 21.05 16.29
C LEU A 144 15.77 20.98 17.08
N ASN A 145 16.74 20.23 16.56
CA ASN A 145 18.04 20.05 17.23
C ASN A 145 18.84 21.34 17.37
N ASN A 146 18.65 22.32 16.47
CA ASN A 146 19.39 23.57 16.49
C ASN A 146 18.69 24.73 17.21
N ASN A 147 17.36 24.66 17.40
CA ASN A 147 16.55 25.80 17.87
C ASN A 147 15.75 25.50 19.14
N THR A 148 15.78 24.28 19.67
CA THR A 148 15.02 23.89 20.86
C THR A 148 15.88 23.04 21.81
N ASN A 149 15.31 22.71 22.98
CA ASN A 149 15.99 21.89 23.98
C ASN A 149 16.00 20.39 23.67
N VAL A 150 15.32 19.93 22.62
CA VAL A 150 15.28 18.51 22.26
C VAL A 150 16.45 18.12 21.36
N SER A 151 16.97 16.91 21.57
CA SER A 151 18.00 16.31 20.71
C SER A 151 17.51 14.97 20.20
N LEU A 152 17.26 14.89 18.89
CA LEU A 152 16.66 13.74 18.23
C LEU A 152 17.53 13.25 17.07
N GLU A 153 17.72 11.94 16.96
CA GLU A 153 18.34 11.32 15.77
C GLU A 153 17.34 11.06 14.65
N LYS A 154 16.05 10.87 15.00
CA LYS A 154 14.98 10.56 14.05
C LYS A 154 13.62 10.98 14.59
N LEU A 155 12.68 11.27 13.66
CA LEU A 155 11.29 11.62 13.96
C LEU A 155 10.39 10.40 13.71
N THR A 156 10.41 9.43 14.63
CA THR A 156 9.46 8.31 14.69
C THR A 156 8.33 8.61 15.66
N LYS A 157 7.29 7.78 15.67
CA LYS A 157 6.17 7.95 16.61
C LYS A 157 6.64 7.90 18.07
N ASP A 158 7.55 6.98 18.37
CA ASP A 158 8.05 6.75 19.73
C ASP A 158 8.99 7.87 20.18
N THR A 159 9.98 8.24 19.32
CA THR A 159 10.93 9.33 19.65
C THR A 159 10.22 10.69 19.80
N VAL A 160 9.15 10.95 19.06
CA VAL A 160 8.33 12.16 19.22
C VAL A 160 7.53 12.10 20.53
N ALA A 161 7.02 10.93 20.91
CA ALA A 161 6.28 10.78 22.18
C ALA A 161 7.21 10.97 23.39
N ASP A 162 8.42 10.41 23.36
CA ASP A 162 9.43 10.55 24.40
C ASP A 162 9.89 12.01 24.54
N ALA A 163 10.21 12.66 23.41
CA ALA A 163 10.67 14.05 23.41
C ALA A 163 9.63 15.02 23.94
N LEU A 164 8.33 14.76 23.76
CA LEU A 164 7.25 15.60 24.28
C LEU A 164 7.23 15.67 25.82
N THR A 165 7.89 14.74 26.52
CA THR A 165 7.90 14.71 27.99
C THR A 165 8.72 15.85 28.58
N ASP A 166 9.84 16.20 27.92
CA ASP A 166 10.82 17.19 28.40
C ASP A 166 11.00 18.38 27.43
N ALA A 167 10.16 18.47 26.38
CA ALA A 167 10.22 19.53 25.38
C ALA A 167 9.88 20.91 25.98
N ASP A 168 10.60 21.93 25.56
CA ASP A 168 10.19 23.32 25.79
C ASP A 168 8.90 23.64 25.01
N ASP A 169 8.29 24.77 25.28
CA ASP A 169 6.99 25.16 24.71
C ASP A 169 7.02 25.20 23.16
N VAL A 170 8.15 25.60 22.57
CA VAL A 170 8.31 25.71 21.13
C VAL A 170 8.47 24.32 20.51
N ALA A 171 9.34 23.48 21.08
CA ALA A 171 9.53 22.10 20.67
C ALA A 171 8.21 21.31 20.80
N ALA A 172 7.54 21.43 21.96
CA ALA A 172 6.28 20.75 22.21
C ALA A 172 5.23 21.10 21.14
N LYS A 173 5.09 22.39 20.82
CA LYS A 173 4.15 22.85 19.81
C LYS A 173 4.45 22.28 18.42
N VAL A 174 5.69 22.33 17.98
CA VAL A 174 6.14 21.81 16.69
C VAL A 174 6.01 20.29 16.62
N LEU A 175 6.38 19.57 17.67
CA LEU A 175 6.22 18.11 17.76
C LEU A 175 4.75 17.67 17.75
N MET A 176 3.86 18.45 18.40
CA MET A 176 2.42 18.21 18.37
C MET A 176 1.84 18.41 16.96
N ILE A 177 2.24 19.47 16.25
CA ILE A 177 1.87 19.67 14.84
C ILE A 177 2.36 18.49 13.99
N ARG A 178 3.62 18.10 14.15
CA ARG A 178 4.20 16.95 13.45
C ARG A 178 3.43 15.65 13.71
N LYS A 179 3.05 15.40 14.96
CA LYS A 179 2.24 14.24 15.37
C LYS A 179 0.86 14.24 14.70
N LYS A 180 0.23 15.39 14.56
CA LYS A 180 -1.07 15.55 13.87
C LYS A 180 -0.91 15.32 12.36
N LEU A 181 0.09 15.92 11.72
CA LEU A 181 0.38 15.76 10.29
C LEU A 181 0.80 14.33 9.90
N ALA A 182 1.37 13.56 10.84
CA ALA A 182 1.79 12.19 10.60
C ALA A 182 0.65 11.16 10.68
N LYS A 183 -0.58 11.56 11.03
CA LYS A 183 -1.73 10.65 11.06
C LYS A 183 -2.04 10.15 9.66
N SER A 184 -2.08 8.82 9.50
CA SER A 184 -2.34 8.15 8.22
C SER A 184 -3.77 7.61 8.10
N SER A 185 -4.63 7.85 9.10
CA SER A 185 -6.00 7.31 9.12
C SER A 185 -6.84 7.79 7.93
N VAL A 186 -6.62 9.02 7.48
CA VAL A 186 -7.34 9.61 6.35
C VAL A 186 -6.89 9.05 5.00
N SER A 187 -5.69 8.48 4.90
CA SER A 187 -5.20 7.83 3.65
C SER A 187 -6.13 6.71 3.17
N LYS A 188 -6.93 6.12 4.05
CA LYS A 188 -7.96 5.14 3.69
C LYS A 188 -9.08 5.76 2.86
N TYR A 189 -9.49 6.98 3.15
CA TYR A 189 -10.50 7.69 2.37
C TYR A 189 -9.99 8.03 0.98
N THR A 190 -8.74 8.46 0.85
CA THR A 190 -8.09 8.66 -0.47
C THR A 190 -8.08 7.37 -1.29
N MET A 191 -7.79 6.24 -0.64
CA MET A 191 -7.83 4.94 -1.32
C MET A 191 -9.26 4.52 -1.68
N MET A 192 -10.23 4.77 -0.81
CA MET A 192 -11.65 4.50 -1.09
C MET A 192 -12.14 5.30 -2.30
N ASP A 193 -11.84 6.60 -2.34
CA ASP A 193 -12.19 7.48 -3.45
C ASP A 193 -11.57 7.00 -4.77
N GLY A 194 -10.28 6.73 -4.78
CA GLY A 194 -9.56 6.28 -5.98
C GLY A 194 -9.89 4.86 -6.47
N ALA A 195 -10.45 3.99 -5.62
CA ALA A 195 -10.76 2.60 -5.94
C ALA A 195 -12.26 2.32 -6.10
N MET A 196 -13.10 3.29 -5.80
CA MET A 196 -14.55 3.19 -5.90
C MET A 196 -15.00 3.14 -7.37
N GLY A 197 -15.89 2.21 -7.67
CA GLY A 197 -16.54 2.15 -9.00
C GLY A 197 -17.60 3.25 -9.17
N ALA A 198 -18.06 3.44 -10.41
CA ALA A 198 -19.11 4.42 -10.72
C ALA A 198 -20.45 4.16 -10.00
N ASP A 199 -20.63 2.95 -9.46
CA ASP A 199 -21.78 2.55 -8.65
C ASP A 199 -21.55 2.75 -7.14
N LEU A 200 -20.54 3.50 -6.77
CA LEU A 200 -20.12 3.82 -5.39
C LEU A 200 -19.79 2.57 -4.56
N ARG A 201 -19.20 1.54 -5.18
CA ARG A 201 -18.83 0.30 -4.50
C ARG A 201 -17.34 0.01 -4.60
N LEU A 202 -16.76 -0.40 -3.49
CA LEU A 202 -15.42 -0.98 -3.42
C LEU A 202 -15.51 -2.49 -3.58
N ARG A 203 -14.71 -3.04 -4.48
CA ARG A 203 -14.64 -4.47 -4.81
C ARG A 203 -13.30 -5.07 -4.40
N GLY A 204 -13.30 -6.38 -4.10
CA GLY A 204 -12.06 -7.10 -3.75
C GLY A 204 -11.43 -6.67 -2.42
N THR A 205 -12.23 -6.16 -1.49
CA THR A 205 -11.76 -5.66 -0.19
C THR A 205 -11.67 -6.74 0.87
N LEU A 206 -12.30 -7.89 0.67
CA LEU A 206 -12.31 -9.01 1.60
C LEU A 206 -11.34 -10.09 1.13
N GLN A 207 -10.61 -10.68 2.06
CA GLN A 207 -9.72 -11.81 1.81
C GLN A 207 -10.33 -13.06 2.44
N PHE A 208 -10.55 -14.09 1.62
CA PHE A 208 -11.01 -15.39 2.08
C PHE A 208 -10.10 -15.93 3.19
N TYR A 209 -10.66 -16.31 4.32
CA TYR A 209 -9.92 -16.69 5.54
C TYR A 209 -8.86 -15.68 6.00
N GLY A 210 -9.04 -14.40 5.72
CA GLY A 210 -8.07 -13.35 6.07
C GLY A 210 -8.06 -12.93 7.54
N ALA A 211 -9.06 -13.33 8.33
CA ALA A 211 -9.10 -13.03 9.76
C ALA A 211 -8.17 -13.97 10.54
N ASN A 212 -7.26 -13.41 11.31
CA ASN A 212 -6.53 -14.15 12.34
C ASN A 212 -7.52 -14.53 13.46
N ARG A 213 -7.68 -15.82 13.70
CA ARG A 213 -8.43 -16.35 14.84
C ARG A 213 -7.45 -16.79 15.92
#